data_43f453c2e4ab2cad90a7e502131f35fc
#
_entry.id   43f453c2e4ab2cad90a7e502131f35fc
#
_cell.length_a   1.000
_cell.length_b   1.000
_cell.length_c   1.000
_cell.angle_alpha   90.00
_cell.angle_beta   90.00
_cell.angle_gamma   90.00
#
_symmetry.space_group_name_H-M   'P 1'
#
loop_
_entity.id
_entity.type
_entity.pdbx_description
1 polymer ?
#
loop_
_entity_poly.entity_id
_entity_poly.type
_entity_poly.pdbx_seq_one_letter_code
_entity_poly.pdbx_strand_id
1 'polypeptide(L)'
;MSSGKKMAVLAVLSVFILAMAAGAVSAQEKIGVVEPQKVLSQHPKMQEVKKQIQAVLQKKQAEAKAAIDKEKDEKKKAEIYQAKRKEAAAEEQKVLAPLFKDIDLAIRSVAKAKGLTIVLNKSQVLLSGLDITDDVIKQLKK
;
A
#
# COMPACT_ATOMS: atom_id res chain seq x y z
N MET A 1 -8.67 34.64 -61.12
CA MET A 1 -8.11 33.39 -60.61
C MET A 1 -7.59 33.52 -59.15
N SER A 2 -8.36 34.04 -58.22
CA SER A 2 -7.94 34.26 -56.84
C SER A 2 -8.89 33.65 -55.80
N SER A 3 -10.03 33.16 -56.20
CA SER A 3 -11.06 32.65 -55.22
C SER A 3 -10.77 31.25 -54.69
N GLY A 4 -10.19 30.37 -55.51
CA GLY A 4 -9.91 28.96 -55.09
C GLY A 4 -8.83 28.82 -54.04
N LYS A 5 -7.80 29.71 -54.03
CA LYS A 5 -6.74 29.66 -53.00
C LYS A 5 -7.22 30.13 -51.62
N LYS A 6 -8.15 31.05 -51.57
CA LYS A 6 -8.76 31.54 -50.29
C LYS A 6 -9.68 30.52 -49.67
N MET A 7 -10.42 29.74 -50.46
CA MET A 7 -11.25 28.64 -49.96
C MET A 7 -10.43 27.46 -49.46
N ALA A 8 -9.31 27.14 -50.06
CA ALA A 8 -8.41 26.07 -49.59
C ALA A 8 -7.74 26.42 -48.25
N VAL A 9 -7.36 27.69 -48.05
CA VAL A 9 -6.77 28.15 -46.78
C VAL A 9 -7.80 28.15 -45.65
N LEU A 10 -9.05 28.54 -45.93
CA LEU A 10 -10.16 28.47 -44.93
C LEU A 10 -10.48 27.05 -44.53
N ALA A 11 -10.47 26.10 -45.49
CA ALA A 11 -10.74 24.68 -45.18
C ALA A 11 -9.61 24.04 -44.33
N VAL A 12 -8.35 24.40 -44.57
CA VAL A 12 -7.22 23.91 -43.76
C VAL A 12 -7.25 24.52 -42.34
N LEU A 13 -7.62 25.80 -42.21
CA LEU A 13 -7.73 26.43 -40.90
C LEU A 13 -8.88 25.82 -40.05
N SER A 14 -10.02 25.48 -40.66
CA SER A 14 -11.15 24.87 -39.95
C SER A 14 -10.84 23.45 -39.45
N VAL A 15 -10.06 22.65 -40.18
CA VAL A 15 -9.60 21.32 -39.75
C VAL A 15 -8.62 21.43 -38.58
N PHE A 16 -7.77 22.46 -38.56
CA PHE A 16 -6.79 22.66 -37.49
C PHE A 16 -7.46 23.10 -36.19
N ILE A 17 -8.52 23.91 -36.25
CA ILE A 17 -9.30 24.35 -35.07
C ILE A 17 -10.10 23.18 -34.49
N LEU A 18 -10.64 22.28 -35.31
CA LEU A 18 -11.33 21.06 -34.84
C LEU A 18 -10.38 20.08 -34.14
N ALA A 19 -9.13 20.00 -34.57
CA ALA A 19 -8.10 19.16 -33.94
C ALA A 19 -7.67 19.67 -32.56
N MET A 20 -7.71 20.97 -32.31
CA MET A 20 -7.41 21.55 -31.00
C MET A 20 -8.54 21.42 -29.98
N ALA A 21 -9.80 21.26 -30.41
CA ALA A 21 -10.92 21.07 -29.51
C ALA A 21 -11.00 19.65 -28.91
N ALA A 22 -10.27 18.68 -29.46
CA ALA A 22 -10.24 17.28 -28.97
C ALA A 22 -9.21 17.05 -27.84
N GLY A 23 -8.47 18.08 -27.39
CA GLY A 23 -7.30 17.94 -26.53
C GLY A 23 -7.51 18.14 -25.03
N ALA A 24 -8.72 18.39 -24.55
CA ALA A 24 -8.98 18.50 -23.13
C ALA A 24 -9.76 17.29 -22.60
N VAL A 25 -9.23 16.08 -22.78
CA VAL A 25 -9.64 14.96 -21.93
C VAL A 25 -9.05 15.26 -20.56
N SER A 26 -9.81 15.95 -19.72
CA SER A 26 -9.55 16.02 -18.30
C SER A 26 -9.53 14.58 -17.82
N ALA A 27 -8.36 14.04 -17.56
CA ALA A 27 -8.21 12.74 -16.93
C ALA A 27 -8.85 12.88 -15.54
N GLN A 28 -10.12 12.52 -15.45
CA GLN A 28 -10.83 12.51 -14.17
C GLN A 28 -10.07 11.59 -13.24
N GLU A 29 -9.46 12.14 -12.19
CA GLU A 29 -8.74 11.37 -11.21
C GLU A 29 -9.67 10.34 -10.60
N LYS A 30 -9.35 9.07 -10.80
CA LYS A 30 -10.10 7.96 -10.22
C LYS A 30 -9.42 7.55 -8.93
N ILE A 31 -10.05 7.89 -7.82
CA ILE A 31 -9.55 7.61 -6.49
C ILE A 31 -10.12 6.27 -6.01
N GLY A 32 -9.23 5.37 -5.59
CA GLY A 32 -9.57 4.16 -4.86
C GLY A 32 -9.36 4.35 -3.36
N VAL A 33 -10.07 3.57 -2.55
CA VAL A 33 -9.83 3.47 -1.12
C VAL A 33 -9.64 2.02 -0.71
N VAL A 34 -8.76 1.78 0.24
CA VAL A 34 -8.48 0.45 0.80
C VAL A 34 -8.42 0.53 2.32
N GLU A 35 -8.85 -0.55 2.97
CA GLU A 35 -8.74 -0.73 4.42
C GLU A 35 -7.56 -1.68 4.73
N PRO A 36 -6.35 -1.16 5.03
CA PRO A 36 -5.14 -1.98 5.13
C PRO A 36 -5.23 -3.04 6.24
N GLN A 37 -5.87 -2.72 7.36
CA GLN A 37 -6.03 -3.64 8.48
C GLN A 37 -6.89 -4.85 8.12
N LYS A 38 -7.98 -4.64 7.36
CA LYS A 38 -8.82 -5.73 6.87
C LYS A 38 -8.06 -6.61 5.88
N VAL A 39 -7.31 -5.99 4.95
CA VAL A 39 -6.48 -6.72 3.98
C VAL A 39 -5.42 -7.56 4.70
N LEU A 40 -4.70 -6.97 5.66
CA LEU A 40 -3.67 -7.67 6.44
C LEU A 40 -4.26 -8.83 7.24
N SER A 41 -5.40 -8.63 7.92
CA SER A 41 -6.03 -9.67 8.74
C SER A 41 -6.52 -10.87 7.91
N GLN A 42 -6.87 -10.64 6.64
CA GLN A 42 -7.34 -11.67 5.71
C GLN A 42 -6.27 -12.18 4.75
N HIS A 43 -5.01 -11.78 4.96
CA HIS A 43 -3.89 -12.28 4.16
C HIS A 43 -3.73 -13.80 4.33
N PRO A 44 -3.54 -14.59 3.25
CA PRO A 44 -3.46 -16.05 3.33
C PRO A 44 -2.40 -16.56 4.31
N LYS A 45 -1.25 -15.87 4.39
CA LYS A 45 -0.12 -16.24 5.27
C LYS A 45 -0.24 -15.68 6.70
N MET A 46 -1.31 -14.94 7.03
CA MET A 46 -1.42 -14.27 8.34
C MET A 46 -1.33 -15.23 9.52
N GLN A 47 -1.93 -16.43 9.41
CA GLN A 47 -1.90 -17.42 10.49
C GLN A 47 -0.49 -17.96 10.75
N GLU A 48 0.27 -18.19 9.69
CA GLU A 48 1.66 -18.60 9.78
C GLU A 48 2.52 -17.51 10.42
N VAL A 49 2.38 -16.29 9.94
CA VAL A 49 3.10 -15.12 10.47
C VAL A 49 2.78 -14.88 11.94
N LYS A 50 1.53 -15.03 12.37
CA LYS A 50 1.18 -14.96 13.81
C LYS A 50 1.94 -15.98 14.64
N LYS A 51 2.06 -17.22 14.17
CA LYS A 51 2.83 -18.26 14.86
C LYS A 51 4.32 -17.90 14.93
N GLN A 52 4.89 -17.38 13.85
CA GLN A 52 6.29 -16.94 13.83
C GLN A 52 6.53 -15.79 14.81
N ILE A 53 5.64 -14.79 14.84
CA ILE A 53 5.73 -13.67 15.79
C ILE A 53 5.66 -14.19 17.24
N GLN A 54 4.73 -15.09 17.55
CA GLN A 54 4.63 -15.68 18.89
C GLN A 54 5.92 -16.40 19.29
N ALA A 55 6.52 -17.17 18.38
CA ALA A 55 7.80 -17.86 18.62
C ALA A 55 8.94 -16.87 18.88
N VAL A 56 9.02 -15.78 18.09
CA VAL A 56 9.99 -14.70 18.31
C VAL A 56 9.82 -14.06 19.70
N LEU A 57 8.59 -13.71 20.06
CA LEU A 57 8.28 -13.09 21.36
C LEU A 57 8.66 -14.01 22.52
N GLN A 58 8.28 -15.29 22.45
CA GLN A 58 8.62 -16.27 23.48
C GLN A 58 10.15 -16.45 23.62
N LYS A 59 10.85 -16.55 22.50
CA LYS A 59 12.31 -16.65 22.49
C LYS A 59 12.96 -15.43 23.14
N LYS A 60 12.56 -14.22 22.74
CA LYS A 60 13.13 -12.97 23.28
C LYS A 60 12.80 -12.76 24.75
N GLN A 61 11.62 -13.19 25.21
CA GLN A 61 11.26 -13.18 26.62
C GLN A 61 12.12 -14.16 27.44
N ALA A 62 12.36 -15.38 26.91
CA ALA A 62 13.23 -16.35 27.58
C ALA A 62 14.68 -15.86 27.64
N GLU A 63 15.20 -15.26 26.56
CA GLU A 63 16.54 -14.65 26.53
C GLU A 63 16.64 -13.49 27.54
N ALA A 64 15.61 -12.63 27.61
CA ALA A 64 15.57 -11.53 28.56
C ALA A 64 15.60 -12.05 30.00
N LYS A 65 14.76 -13.03 30.34
CA LYS A 65 14.70 -13.64 31.66
C LYS A 65 16.04 -14.25 32.04
N ALA A 66 16.64 -15.07 31.17
CA ALA A 66 17.92 -15.72 31.45
C ALA A 66 19.09 -14.72 31.63
N ALA A 67 19.04 -13.56 30.98
CA ALA A 67 20.03 -12.50 31.13
C ALA A 67 19.80 -11.71 32.44
N ILE A 68 18.53 -11.39 32.76
CA ILE A 68 18.15 -10.69 33.99
C ILE A 68 18.45 -11.51 35.23
N ASP A 69 18.21 -12.82 35.22
CA ASP A 69 18.47 -13.71 36.35
C ASP A 69 20.00 -13.76 36.72
N LYS A 70 20.86 -13.46 35.76
CA LYS A 70 22.33 -13.42 35.98
C LYS A 70 22.85 -12.04 36.36
N GLU A 71 22.05 -10.98 36.19
CA GLU A 71 22.47 -9.61 36.49
C GLU A 71 22.04 -9.22 37.90
N LYS A 72 22.94 -8.51 38.61
CA LYS A 72 22.71 -8.05 39.98
C LYS A 72 22.28 -6.58 40.06
N ASP A 73 22.60 -5.82 39.05
CA ASP A 73 22.30 -4.38 38.97
C ASP A 73 20.91 -4.16 38.38
N GLU A 74 20.02 -3.57 39.16
CA GLU A 74 18.63 -3.31 38.75
C GLU A 74 18.53 -2.39 37.53
N LYS A 75 19.46 -1.43 37.39
CA LYS A 75 19.48 -0.56 36.22
C LYS A 75 19.86 -1.33 34.95
N LYS A 76 20.85 -2.20 35.03
CA LYS A 76 21.21 -3.07 33.91
C LYS A 76 20.13 -4.09 33.58
N LYS A 77 19.40 -4.61 34.54
CA LYS A 77 18.22 -5.47 34.28
C LYS A 77 17.19 -4.75 33.43
N ALA A 78 16.89 -3.48 33.74
CA ALA A 78 15.98 -2.67 32.98
C ALA A 78 16.48 -2.42 31.55
N GLU A 79 17.76 -2.16 31.39
CA GLU A 79 18.40 -1.97 30.06
C GLU A 79 18.30 -3.25 29.21
N ILE A 80 18.61 -4.43 29.80
CA ILE A 80 18.47 -5.73 29.14
C ILE A 80 17.04 -5.94 28.67
N TYR A 81 16.06 -5.69 29.52
CA TYR A 81 14.66 -5.84 29.15
C TYR A 81 14.26 -4.94 27.98
N GLN A 82 14.64 -3.67 28.00
CA GLN A 82 14.37 -2.73 26.91
C GLN A 82 15.06 -3.13 25.62
N ALA A 83 16.33 -3.58 25.71
CA ALA A 83 17.06 -4.06 24.54
C ALA A 83 16.36 -5.27 23.89
N LYS A 84 15.93 -6.25 24.70
CA LYS A 84 15.23 -7.44 24.19
C LYS A 84 13.85 -7.13 23.62
N ARG A 85 13.14 -6.17 24.17
CA ARG A 85 11.88 -5.67 23.58
C ARG A 85 12.13 -5.02 22.21
N LYS A 86 13.18 -4.21 22.08
CA LYS A 86 13.54 -3.57 20.81
C LYS A 86 13.95 -4.62 19.76
N GLU A 87 14.73 -5.63 20.16
CA GLU A 87 15.07 -6.75 19.27
C GLU A 87 13.81 -7.50 18.81
N ALA A 88 12.88 -7.80 19.72
CA ALA A 88 11.62 -8.46 19.40
C ALA A 88 10.79 -7.66 18.37
N ALA A 89 10.65 -6.35 18.58
CA ALA A 89 9.94 -5.48 17.65
C ALA A 89 10.60 -5.43 16.26
N ALA A 90 11.93 -5.41 16.21
CA ALA A 90 12.67 -5.44 14.94
C ALA A 90 12.48 -6.77 14.20
N GLU A 91 12.48 -7.90 14.90
CA GLU A 91 12.21 -9.22 14.30
C GLU A 91 10.75 -9.34 13.84
N GLU A 92 9.79 -8.83 14.62
CA GLU A 92 8.38 -8.78 14.22
C GLU A 92 8.20 -8.02 12.91
N GLN A 93 8.83 -6.86 12.76
CA GLN A 93 8.80 -6.08 11.51
C GLN A 93 9.38 -6.88 10.33
N LYS A 94 10.46 -7.63 10.52
CA LYS A 94 11.04 -8.48 9.47
C LYS A 94 10.08 -9.59 9.04
N VAL A 95 9.39 -10.20 10.00
CA VAL A 95 8.40 -11.26 9.73
C VAL A 95 7.19 -10.71 8.98
N LEU A 96 6.76 -9.48 9.27
CA LEU A 96 5.63 -8.83 8.62
C LEU A 96 5.98 -8.23 7.24
N ALA A 97 7.23 -7.88 6.99
CA ALA A 97 7.64 -7.20 5.76
C ALA A 97 7.21 -7.89 4.46
N PRO A 98 7.28 -9.24 4.32
CA PRO A 98 6.79 -9.92 3.13
C PRO A 98 5.29 -9.72 2.90
N LEU A 99 4.46 -9.70 3.96
CA LEU A 99 3.02 -9.47 3.85
C LEU A 99 2.71 -8.06 3.32
N PHE A 100 3.40 -7.06 3.84
CA PHE A 100 3.23 -5.69 3.36
C PHE A 100 3.64 -5.55 1.89
N LYS A 101 4.69 -6.24 1.47
CA LYS A 101 5.09 -6.28 0.06
C LYS A 101 4.02 -6.94 -0.82
N ASP A 102 3.49 -8.08 -0.39
CA ASP A 102 2.43 -8.79 -1.12
C ASP A 102 1.17 -7.91 -1.23
N ILE A 103 0.79 -7.21 -0.15
CA ILE A 103 -0.33 -6.26 -0.13
C ILE A 103 -0.10 -5.09 -1.08
N ASP A 104 1.09 -4.46 -1.06
CA ASP A 104 1.41 -3.35 -1.98
C ASP A 104 1.28 -3.78 -3.44
N LEU A 105 1.83 -4.95 -3.80
CA LEU A 105 1.72 -5.51 -5.15
C LEU A 105 0.27 -5.79 -5.54
N ALA A 106 -0.53 -6.32 -4.63
CA ALA A 106 -1.96 -6.59 -4.88
C ALA A 106 -2.74 -5.28 -5.08
N ILE A 107 -2.49 -4.25 -4.26
CA ILE A 107 -3.10 -2.92 -4.41
C ILE A 107 -2.75 -2.33 -5.77
N ARG A 108 -1.47 -2.35 -6.18
CA ARG A 108 -1.03 -1.84 -7.48
C ARG A 108 -1.69 -2.58 -8.64
N SER A 109 -1.79 -3.91 -8.55
CA SER A 109 -2.43 -4.74 -9.57
C SER A 109 -3.91 -4.38 -9.73
N VAL A 110 -4.65 -4.28 -8.63
CA VAL A 110 -6.07 -3.93 -8.63
C VAL A 110 -6.28 -2.48 -9.10
N ALA A 111 -5.45 -1.55 -8.63
CA ALA A 111 -5.52 -0.15 -9.06
C ALA A 111 -5.32 -0.01 -10.57
N LYS A 112 -4.31 -0.68 -11.12
CA LYS A 112 -4.06 -0.72 -12.58
C LYS A 112 -5.24 -1.30 -13.34
N ALA A 113 -5.77 -2.44 -12.90
CA ALA A 113 -6.91 -3.10 -13.56
C ALA A 113 -8.17 -2.23 -13.57
N LYS A 114 -8.37 -1.40 -12.54
CA LYS A 114 -9.52 -0.49 -12.41
C LYS A 114 -9.25 0.92 -12.96
N GLY A 115 -8.04 1.20 -13.45
CA GLY A 115 -7.66 2.51 -13.97
C GLY A 115 -7.66 3.60 -12.90
N LEU A 116 -7.31 3.24 -11.65
CA LEU A 116 -7.20 4.19 -10.55
C LEU A 116 -5.88 4.94 -10.63
N THR A 117 -5.90 6.23 -10.35
CA THR A 117 -4.71 7.09 -10.33
C THR A 117 -4.12 7.23 -8.93
N ILE A 118 -4.96 7.13 -7.91
CA ILE A 118 -4.58 7.24 -6.50
C ILE A 118 -5.33 6.18 -5.70
N VAL A 119 -4.66 5.59 -4.71
CA VAL A 119 -5.29 4.74 -3.68
C VAL A 119 -4.95 5.29 -2.31
N LEU A 120 -5.96 5.55 -1.51
CA LEU A 120 -5.85 6.11 -0.17
C LEU A 120 -6.33 5.12 0.89
N ASN A 121 -5.89 5.33 2.13
CA ASN A 121 -6.43 4.60 3.25
C ASN A 121 -7.88 5.07 3.49
N LYS A 122 -8.82 4.13 3.53
CA LYS A 122 -10.25 4.39 3.70
C LYS A 122 -10.54 5.22 4.96
N SER A 123 -9.79 5.04 6.05
CA SER A 123 -9.97 5.80 7.29
C SER A 123 -9.65 7.29 7.18
N GLN A 124 -8.95 7.71 6.13
CA GLN A 124 -8.56 9.11 5.89
C GLN A 124 -9.48 9.82 4.90
N VAL A 125 -10.46 9.10 4.33
CA VAL A 125 -11.35 9.63 3.30
C VAL A 125 -12.77 9.72 3.86
N LEU A 126 -13.28 10.95 3.96
CA LEU A 126 -14.63 11.21 4.46
C LEU A 126 -15.71 10.99 3.40
N LEU A 127 -15.42 11.35 2.15
CA LEU A 127 -16.38 11.30 1.05
C LEU A 127 -15.70 10.82 -0.23
N SER A 128 -16.38 9.95 -0.97
CA SER A 128 -16.01 9.39 -2.28
C SER A 128 -14.77 8.48 -2.28
N GLY A 129 -14.60 7.77 -3.38
CA GLY A 129 -13.56 6.77 -3.59
C GLY A 129 -14.15 5.39 -3.83
N LEU A 130 -13.60 4.67 -4.80
CA LEU A 130 -13.96 3.29 -5.08
C LEU A 130 -13.30 2.38 -4.04
N ASP A 131 -14.09 1.71 -3.21
CA ASP A 131 -13.55 0.73 -2.26
C ASP A 131 -13.04 -0.52 -3.00
N ILE A 132 -11.74 -0.76 -2.94
CA ILE A 132 -11.06 -1.88 -3.57
C ILE A 132 -10.59 -2.94 -2.57
N THR A 133 -10.97 -2.83 -1.29
CA THR A 133 -10.49 -3.70 -0.21
C THR A 133 -10.72 -5.18 -0.51
N ASP A 134 -11.93 -5.54 -0.90
CA ASP A 134 -12.26 -6.94 -1.18
C ASP A 134 -11.62 -7.46 -2.47
N ASP A 135 -11.39 -6.59 -3.46
CA ASP A 135 -10.67 -6.95 -4.69
C ASP A 135 -9.19 -7.23 -4.41
N VAL A 136 -8.57 -6.44 -3.53
CA VAL A 136 -7.19 -6.68 -3.06
C VAL A 136 -7.09 -8.00 -2.31
N ILE A 137 -8.04 -8.29 -1.41
CA ILE A 137 -8.09 -9.57 -0.69
C ILE A 137 -8.24 -10.76 -1.66
N LYS A 138 -9.09 -10.63 -2.67
CA LYS A 138 -9.22 -11.67 -3.73
C LYS A 138 -7.93 -11.84 -4.52
N GLN A 139 -7.23 -10.76 -4.80
CA GLN A 139 -5.95 -10.79 -5.54
C GLN A 139 -4.85 -11.51 -4.76
N LEU A 140 -4.81 -11.36 -3.43
CA LEU A 140 -3.84 -12.05 -2.56
C LEU A 140 -4.08 -13.57 -2.44
N LYS A 141 -5.29 -14.05 -2.77
CA LYS A 141 -5.68 -15.46 -2.69
C LYS A 141 -5.48 -16.23 -4.00
N LYS A 142 -5.01 -15.56 -5.06
CA LYS A 142 -4.67 -16.17 -6.35
C LYS A 142 -3.28 -16.77 -6.32
#